data_a0e1b12b24c6f6a667d370de10d888c3
#
_entry.id   a0e1b12b24c6f6a667d370de10d888c3
#
_cell.length_a   1.000
_cell.length_b   1.000
_cell.length_c   1.000
_cell.angle_alpha   90.00
_cell.angle_beta   90.00
_cell.angle_gamma   90.00
#
_symmetry.space_group_name_H-M   'P 1'
#
loop_
_entity.id
_entity.type
_entity.pdbx_description
1 polymer ?
#
loop_
_entity_poly.entity_id
_entity_poly.type
_entity_poly.pdbx_seq_one_letter_code
_entity_poly.pdbx_strand_id
1 'polypeptide(L)' 'MELLDKAIEIYSKGNQAKFSKFSHIKESTIKSWRSRGVIPEDKKLLLNVLISKYELMQENKQYKEYFRLQNELTIKAQN' A
#
# COMPACT_ATOMS: atom_id res chain seq x y z
N MET A 1 8.68 -13.40 6.08
CA MET A 1 8.73 -11.92 6.18
C MET A 1 7.43 -11.31 5.70
N GLU A 2 6.42 -11.42 6.53
CA GLU A 2 5.07 -10.98 6.19
C GLU A 2 4.98 -9.49 5.82
N LEU A 3 5.67 -8.64 6.58
CA LEU A 3 5.61 -7.19 6.35
C LEU A 3 6.14 -6.80 4.97
N LEU A 4 7.30 -7.33 4.60
CA LEU A 4 7.91 -7.07 3.30
C LEU A 4 7.04 -7.62 2.17
N ASP A 5 6.57 -8.85 2.30
CA ASP A 5 5.72 -9.50 1.30
C ASP A 5 4.41 -8.74 1.11
N LYS A 6 3.80 -8.29 2.20
CA LYS A 6 2.58 -7.49 2.14
C LYS A 6 2.80 -6.18 1.39
N ALA A 7 3.90 -5.48 1.67
CA ALA A 7 4.22 -4.22 0.99
C ALA A 7 4.46 -4.44 -0.51
N ILE A 8 5.20 -5.48 -0.88
CA ILE A 8 5.48 -5.81 -2.28
C ILE A 8 4.18 -6.16 -3.01
N GLU A 9 3.31 -6.93 -2.40
CA GLU A 9 2.02 -7.30 -2.99
C GLU A 9 1.13 -6.09 -3.21
N ILE A 10 1.02 -5.21 -2.23
CA ILE A 10 0.18 -4.02 -2.30
C ILE A 10 0.63 -3.06 -3.40
N TYR A 11 1.93 -2.75 -3.46
CA TYR A 11 2.43 -1.70 -4.34
C TYR A 11 2.89 -2.18 -5.70
N SER A 12 3.19 -3.47 -5.86
CA SER A 12 3.75 -3.99 -7.10
C SER A 12 3.20 -5.34 -7.53
N LYS A 13 2.14 -5.80 -6.89
CA LYS A 13 1.49 -7.11 -7.18
C LYS A 13 2.48 -8.28 -7.13
N GLY A 14 3.39 -8.23 -6.18
CA GLY A 14 4.41 -9.26 -5.98
C GLY A 14 5.68 -9.09 -6.81
N ASN A 15 5.80 -8.01 -7.58
CA ASN A 15 7.00 -7.75 -8.39
C ASN A 15 8.04 -6.98 -7.58
N GLN A 16 9.10 -7.70 -7.14
CA GLN A 16 10.16 -7.15 -6.31
C GLN A 16 10.94 -6.03 -7.01
N ALA A 17 11.20 -6.14 -8.30
CA ALA A 17 11.91 -5.12 -9.06
C ALA A 17 11.12 -3.82 -9.16
N LYS A 18 9.82 -3.90 -9.38
CA LYS A 18 8.93 -2.72 -9.39
C LYS A 18 8.85 -2.07 -8.00
N PHE A 19 8.76 -2.88 -6.96
CA PHE A 19 8.76 -2.37 -5.59
C PHE A 19 10.07 -1.67 -5.26
N SER A 20 11.20 -2.20 -5.69
CA SER A 20 12.51 -1.57 -5.53
C SER A 20 12.54 -0.17 -6.14
N LYS A 21 12.03 -0.02 -7.36
CA LYS A 21 11.93 1.29 -8.02
C LYS A 21 11.01 2.26 -7.29
N PHE A 22 9.88 1.77 -6.85
CA PHE A 22 8.88 2.58 -6.13
C PHE A 22 9.40 3.07 -4.79
N SER A 23 9.99 2.18 -3.99
CA SER A 23 10.42 2.47 -2.63
C SER A 23 11.79 3.11 -2.52
N HIS A 24 12.56 3.15 -3.61
CA HIS A 24 13.96 3.55 -3.61
C HIS A 24 14.86 2.65 -2.76
N ILE A 25 14.40 1.45 -2.45
CA ILE A 25 15.20 0.43 -1.75
C ILE A 25 15.80 -0.48 -2.82
N LYS A 26 17.12 -0.63 -2.80
CA LYS A 26 17.82 -1.48 -3.78
C LYS A 26 17.31 -2.92 -3.72
N GLU A 27 17.14 -3.54 -4.87
CA GLU A 27 16.70 -4.94 -4.95
C GLU A 27 17.65 -5.88 -4.20
N SER A 28 18.97 -5.61 -4.27
CA SER A 28 19.97 -6.35 -3.51
C SER A 28 19.75 -6.26 -2.00
N THR A 29 19.30 -5.10 -1.51
CA THR A 29 18.96 -4.91 -0.09
C THR A 29 17.75 -5.75 0.28
N ILE A 30 16.71 -5.78 -0.54
CA ILE A 30 15.52 -6.59 -0.32
C ILE A 30 15.89 -8.08 -0.27
N LYS A 31 16.71 -8.54 -1.20
CA LYS A 31 17.21 -9.92 -1.24
C LYS A 31 18.01 -10.25 0.02
N SER A 32 18.84 -9.31 0.50
CA SER A 32 19.61 -9.48 1.73
C SER A 32 18.70 -9.66 2.95
N TRP A 33 17.63 -8.86 3.05
CA TRP A 33 16.65 -8.99 4.12
C TRP A 33 15.97 -10.36 4.11
N ARG A 34 15.57 -10.84 2.93
CA ARG A 34 14.98 -12.17 2.78
C ARG A 34 15.95 -13.27 3.18
N SER A 35 17.21 -13.16 2.77
CA SER A 35 18.25 -14.13 3.10
C SER A 35 18.52 -14.19 4.60
N ARG A 36 18.57 -13.05 5.27
CA ARG A 36 18.85 -12.96 6.71
C ARG A 36 17.62 -13.18 7.56
N GLY A 37 16.42 -13.01 7.01
CA GLY A 37 15.17 -13.07 7.75
C GLY A 37 14.96 -11.90 8.71
N VAL A 38 15.67 -10.79 8.51
CA VAL A 38 15.63 -9.62 9.40
C VAL A 38 15.58 -8.34 8.54
N ILE A 39 14.71 -7.41 8.94
CA ILE A 39 14.63 -6.06 8.39
C ILE A 39 15.05 -5.08 9.49
N PRO A 40 15.90 -4.07 9.20
CA PRO A 40 16.23 -3.03 10.17
C PRO A 40 14.98 -2.32 10.68
N GLU A 41 15.00 -1.90 11.95
CA GLU A 41 13.83 -1.29 12.61
C GLU A 41 13.33 -0.03 11.87
N ASP A 42 14.22 0.83 11.40
CA ASP A 42 13.86 2.03 10.65
C ASP A 42 13.16 1.68 9.34
N LYS A 43 13.55 0.59 8.69
CA LYS A 43 12.92 0.12 7.45
C LYS A 43 11.59 -0.59 7.72
N LYS A 44 11.47 -1.28 8.86
CA LYS A 44 10.17 -1.83 9.29
C LYS A 44 9.16 -0.70 9.48
N LEU A 45 9.57 0.39 10.12
CA LEU A 45 8.72 1.55 10.31
C LEU A 45 8.29 2.14 8.96
N LEU A 46 9.20 2.28 8.03
CA LEU A 46 8.91 2.76 6.68
C LEU A 46 7.87 1.87 5.98
N LEU A 47 8.05 0.55 6.03
CA LEU A 47 7.12 -0.41 5.41
C LEU A 47 5.74 -0.32 6.06
N ASN A 48 5.67 -0.21 7.39
CA ASN A 48 4.41 -0.04 8.10
C ASN A 48 3.69 1.25 7.69
N VAL A 49 4.42 2.35 7.56
CA VAL A 49 3.87 3.63 7.10
C VAL A 49 3.33 3.52 5.68
N LEU A 50 4.05 2.87 4.78
CA LEU A 50 3.60 2.67 3.40
C LEU A 50 2.32 1.84 3.34
N ILE A 51 2.23 0.77 4.11
CA ILE A 51 1.04 -0.09 4.17
C ILE A 51 -0.15 0.70 4.74
N SER A 52 0.05 1.42 5.84
CA SER A 52 -0.98 2.24 6.46
C SER A 52 -1.49 3.32 5.53
N LYS A 53 -0.60 3.97 4.80
CA LYS A 53 -0.95 4.98 3.81
C LYS A 53 -1.82 4.40 2.70
N TYR A 54 -1.47 3.22 2.21
CA TYR A 54 -2.26 2.53 1.18
C TYR A 54 -3.67 2.20 1.69
N GLU A 55 -3.77 1.63 2.88
CA GLU A 55 -5.05 1.27 3.48
C GLU A 55 -5.94 2.50 3.67
N LEU A 56 -5.36 3.61 4.14
CA LEU A 56 -6.07 4.87 4.31
C LEU A 56 -6.56 5.42 2.97
N MET A 57 -5.76 5.34 1.93
CA MET A 57 -6.14 5.78 0.58
C MET A 57 -7.30 4.94 0.03
N GLN A 58 -7.31 3.63 0.25
CA GLN A 58 -8.41 2.76 -0.16
C GLN A 58 -9.69 3.10 0.60
N GLU A 59 -9.61 3.33 1.89
CA GLU A 59 -10.73 3.74 2.71
C GLU A 59 -11.32 5.07 2.22
N ASN A 60 -10.49 6.07 1.98
CA ASN A 60 -10.92 7.37 1.46
C ASN A 60 -11.59 7.25 0.09
N LYS A 61 -11.10 6.37 -0.77
CA LYS A 61 -11.71 6.11 -2.08
C LYS A 61 -13.11 5.54 -1.93
N GLN A 62 -13.31 4.60 -1.00
CA GLN A 62 -14.62 4.01 -0.72
C GLN A 62 -15.60 5.06 -0.20
N TYR A 63 -15.17 5.94 0.69
CA TYR A 63 -16.00 7.04 1.20
C TYR A 63 -16.41 8.00 0.09
N LYS A 64 -15.51 8.37 -0.79
CA LYS A 64 -15.82 9.26 -1.91
C LYS A 64 -16.86 8.67 -2.85
N GLU A 65 -16.78 7.38 -3.14
CA GLU A 65 -17.75 6.68 -3.96
C GLU A 65 -19.12 6.63 -3.29
N TYR A 66 -19.15 6.35 -1.98
CA TYR A 66 -20.36 6.30 -1.20
C TYR A 66 -21.08 7.66 -1.20
N PHE A 67 -20.35 8.75 -0.94
CA PHE A 67 -20.92 10.10 -0.97
C PHE A 67 -21.45 10.47 -2.34
N ARG A 68 -20.73 10.12 -3.39
CA ARG A 68 -21.17 10.39 -4.75
C ARG A 68 -22.49 9.70 -5.06
N LEU A 69 -22.62 8.43 -4.72
CA LEU A 69 -23.84 7.66 -4.94
C LEU A 69 -25.02 8.24 -4.16
N GLN A 70 -24.82 8.63 -2.90
CA GLN A 70 -25.84 9.27 -2.11
C GLN A 70 -26.31 10.58 -2.69
N ASN A 71 -25.39 11.40 -3.17
CA ASN A 71 -25.70 12.68 -3.80
C ASN A 71 -26.52 12.49 -5.08
N GLU A 72 -26.16 11.52 -5.92
CA GLU A 72 -26.90 11.19 -7.13
C GLU A 72 -28.33 10.74 -6.81
N LEU A 73 -28.50 9.88 -5.81
CA LEU A 73 -29.82 9.41 -5.38
C LEU A 73 -30.67 10.56 -4.82
N THR A 74 -30.08 11.45 -4.05
CA THR A 74 -30.76 12.61 -3.49
C THR A 74 -31.24 13.56 -4.59
N ILE A 75 -30.39 13.84 -5.58
CA ILE A 75 -30.72 14.70 -6.71
C ILE A 75 -31.87 14.09 -7.52
N LYS A 76 -31.83 12.79 -7.80
CA LYS A 76 -32.88 12.08 -8.52
C LYS A 76 -34.21 12.08 -7.76
N ALA A 77 -34.14 11.94 -6.44
CA ALA A 77 -35.33 11.95 -5.59
C ALA A 77 -35.98 13.32 -5.51
N GLN A 78 -35.24 14.40 -5.68
CA GLN A 78 -35.73 15.77 -5.68
C GLN A 78 -36.33 16.21 -7.02
N ASN A 79 -36.00 15.52 -8.06
CA ASN A 79 -36.50 15.78 -9.40
C ASN A 79 -37.74 14.93 -9.71
#